data_cce68c64f1cad74712334d2abb701fa6
#
_entry.id   cce68c64f1cad74712334d2abb701fa6
#
_cell.length_a   1.000
_cell.length_b   1.000
_cell.length_c   1.000
_cell.angle_alpha   90.00
_cell.angle_beta   90.00
_cell.angle_gamma   90.00
#
_symmetry.space_group_name_H-M   'P 1'
#
loop_
_entity.id
_entity.type
_entity.pdbx_description
1 polymer ?
#
loop_
_entity_poly.entity_id
_entity_poly.type
_entity_poly.pdbx_seq_one_letter_code
_entity_poly.pdbx_strand_id
1 'polypeptide(L)'
;MDEDGYEKYWSESHVSEDFDMSLRLQVAGYSLRFASYTGEGFKEGVSLTVYDELARWEKYAYGSSELLFHPVRFWLFRGPITPLFRSFILTSRIPLAKKVTICAYIGTYYAIAAAWILCLVNYFITGWFYGLYDKYYLDSFAIYVSIVVVFNGLGNLALAALRYRTHQASLLHAIVDNIKWVPMFTIFLGGISLHVSQAILCHMFEIDMVWGATAKEIETVHFGPEVMRILRKFKWTFCYCIACSALMICGVYVFPYAWRITFFFSIYPLVVIVLSHFALPVLLNPALMMFTW
;
A
#
# COMPACT_ATOMS: atom_id res chain seq x y z
N MET A 1 -9.53 -22.29 -20.74
CA MET A 1 -8.80 -23.56 -20.72
C MET A 1 -7.55 -23.27 -19.92
N ASP A 2 -7.36 -23.99 -18.85
CA ASP A 2 -6.13 -23.95 -18.04
C ASP A 2 -5.09 -24.91 -18.65
N GLU A 3 -3.86 -24.91 -18.11
CA GLU A 3 -2.77 -25.79 -18.58
C GLU A 3 -3.13 -27.27 -18.58
N ASP A 4 -4.03 -27.69 -17.68
CA ASP A 4 -4.58 -29.05 -17.61
C ASP A 4 -5.58 -29.43 -18.71
N GLY A 5 -5.89 -28.53 -19.64
CA GLY A 5 -6.77 -28.77 -20.79
C GLY A 5 -8.26 -28.74 -20.53
N TYR A 6 -8.71 -28.32 -19.35
CA TYR A 6 -10.14 -28.10 -19.05
C TYR A 6 -10.41 -26.69 -18.53
N GLU A 7 -11.67 -26.28 -18.58
CA GLU A 7 -12.09 -24.95 -18.12
C GLU A 7 -12.14 -24.93 -16.59
N LYS A 8 -11.28 -24.09 -15.99
CA LYS A 8 -11.29 -23.83 -14.56
C LYS A 8 -11.74 -22.39 -14.31
N TYR A 9 -12.65 -22.20 -13.38
CA TYR A 9 -12.98 -20.88 -12.86
C TYR A 9 -11.95 -20.41 -11.84
N TRP A 10 -11.41 -21.32 -11.04
CA TRP A 10 -10.31 -21.07 -10.11
C TRP A 10 -8.98 -21.28 -10.83
N SER A 11 -8.25 -20.20 -11.08
CA SER A 11 -6.94 -20.26 -11.74
C SER A 11 -5.85 -20.45 -10.72
N GLU A 12 -5.02 -21.47 -10.88
CA GLU A 12 -3.81 -21.67 -10.07
C GLU A 12 -2.60 -20.94 -10.66
N SER A 13 -2.73 -20.36 -11.86
CA SER A 13 -1.66 -19.63 -12.55
C SER A 13 -1.50 -18.18 -12.10
N HIS A 14 -2.43 -17.66 -11.31
CA HIS A 14 -2.40 -16.28 -10.79
C HIS A 14 -2.19 -16.25 -9.30
N VAL A 15 -1.39 -15.28 -8.85
CA VAL A 15 -1.11 -15.05 -7.41
C VAL A 15 -2.37 -14.60 -6.64
N SER A 16 -3.30 -13.93 -7.33
CA SER A 16 -4.61 -13.51 -6.79
C SER A 16 -5.73 -14.30 -7.47
N GLU A 17 -5.77 -15.60 -7.24
CA GLU A 17 -6.73 -16.54 -7.82
C GLU A 17 -8.19 -16.22 -7.49
N ASP A 18 -8.44 -15.73 -6.26
CA ASP A 18 -9.75 -15.30 -5.77
C ASP A 18 -10.24 -14.04 -6.50
N PHE A 19 -9.36 -13.08 -6.71
CA PHE A 19 -9.70 -11.85 -7.42
C PHE A 19 -9.90 -12.10 -8.93
N ASP A 20 -9.08 -12.96 -9.54
CA ASP A 20 -9.27 -13.40 -10.94
C ASP A 20 -10.65 -14.06 -11.11
N MET A 21 -11.01 -15.02 -10.26
CA MET A 21 -12.31 -15.66 -10.26
C MET A 21 -13.44 -14.66 -10.07
N SER A 22 -13.28 -13.72 -9.16
CA SER A 22 -14.24 -12.65 -8.92
C SER A 22 -14.51 -11.81 -10.17
N LEU A 23 -13.47 -11.42 -10.91
CA LEU A 23 -13.62 -10.66 -12.16
C LEU A 23 -14.28 -11.50 -13.25
N ARG A 24 -13.91 -12.76 -13.42
CA ARG A 24 -14.52 -13.68 -14.41
C ARG A 24 -16.01 -13.86 -14.16
N LEU A 25 -16.41 -14.13 -12.91
CA LEU A 25 -17.82 -14.28 -12.57
C LEU A 25 -18.62 -13.01 -12.83
N GLN A 26 -18.08 -11.84 -12.52
CA GLN A 26 -18.75 -10.57 -12.79
C GLN A 26 -18.87 -10.29 -14.29
N VAL A 27 -17.86 -10.59 -15.08
CA VAL A 27 -17.91 -10.48 -16.56
C VAL A 27 -18.94 -11.43 -17.15
N ALA A 28 -19.08 -12.64 -16.59
CA ALA A 28 -20.11 -13.60 -16.98
C ALA A 28 -21.55 -13.15 -16.58
N GLY A 29 -21.68 -12.11 -15.74
CA GLY A 29 -22.97 -11.54 -15.37
C GLY A 29 -23.44 -11.92 -13.96
N TYR A 30 -22.64 -12.63 -13.18
CA TYR A 30 -22.95 -12.96 -11.79
C TYR A 30 -22.73 -11.75 -10.87
N SER A 31 -23.53 -11.65 -9.83
CA SER A 31 -23.38 -10.62 -8.80
C SER A 31 -22.70 -11.20 -7.58
N LEU A 32 -21.55 -10.65 -7.23
CA LEU A 32 -20.84 -11.00 -6.03
C LEU A 32 -21.32 -10.17 -4.84
N ARG A 33 -21.38 -10.80 -3.67
CA ARG A 33 -21.71 -10.15 -2.41
C ARG A 33 -20.77 -10.62 -1.32
N PHE A 34 -20.36 -9.72 -0.48
CA PHE A 34 -19.65 -10.05 0.75
C PHE A 34 -20.64 -10.70 1.74
N ALA A 35 -20.31 -11.88 2.22
CA ALA A 35 -21.04 -12.54 3.29
C ALA A 35 -20.30 -12.28 4.62
N SER A 36 -21.01 -11.72 5.60
CA SER A 36 -20.50 -11.58 6.96
C SER A 36 -21.35 -12.44 7.88
N TYR A 37 -20.67 -13.16 8.76
CA TYR A 37 -21.34 -13.99 9.77
C TYR A 37 -21.34 -13.24 11.11
N THR A 38 -22.44 -13.35 11.86
CA THR A 38 -22.58 -12.78 13.19
C THR A 38 -22.25 -13.84 14.24
N GLY A 39 -21.74 -13.40 15.40
CA GLY A 39 -21.36 -14.27 16.50
C GLY A 39 -19.88 -14.69 16.46
N GLU A 40 -19.52 -15.64 17.34
CA GLU A 40 -18.13 -16.07 17.53
C GLU A 40 -17.78 -17.39 16.82
N GLY A 41 -18.71 -17.94 16.04
CA GLY A 41 -18.55 -19.24 15.38
C GLY A 41 -17.57 -19.28 14.23
N PHE A 42 -17.32 -18.13 13.58
CA PHE A 42 -16.36 -17.99 12.49
C PHE A 42 -15.32 -16.93 12.86
N LYS A 43 -14.06 -17.32 12.82
CA LYS A 43 -12.91 -16.42 13.08
C LYS A 43 -11.87 -16.66 11.99
N GLU A 44 -11.38 -15.59 11.42
CA GLU A 44 -10.29 -15.61 10.46
C GLU A 44 -8.99 -15.17 11.14
N GLY A 45 -7.88 -15.81 10.76
CA GLY A 45 -6.55 -15.45 11.25
C GLY A 45 -6.07 -14.12 10.63
N VAL A 46 -5.27 -13.40 11.42
CA VAL A 46 -4.59 -12.18 10.99
C VAL A 46 -3.09 -12.40 10.94
N SER A 47 -2.36 -11.51 10.24
CA SER A 47 -0.90 -11.51 10.29
C SER A 47 -0.43 -11.20 11.70
N LEU A 48 0.45 -12.03 12.23
CA LEU A 48 0.94 -11.92 13.61
C LEU A 48 2.21 -11.08 13.71
N THR A 49 2.91 -10.91 12.61
CA THR A 49 4.18 -10.17 12.54
C THR A 49 4.16 -9.13 11.43
N VAL A 50 5.03 -8.12 11.55
CA VAL A 50 5.25 -7.14 10.47
C VAL A 50 5.73 -7.82 9.18
N TYR A 51 6.45 -8.93 9.29
CA TYR A 51 6.96 -9.68 8.14
C TYR A 51 5.83 -10.35 7.35
N ASP A 52 4.87 -10.96 8.05
CA ASP A 52 3.72 -11.62 7.42
C ASP A 52 2.80 -10.58 6.77
N GLU A 53 2.55 -9.48 7.46
CA GLU A 53 1.71 -8.42 6.94
C GLU A 53 2.34 -7.78 5.70
N LEU A 54 3.65 -7.52 5.71
CA LEU A 54 4.39 -7.00 4.58
C LEU A 54 4.34 -7.97 3.38
N ALA A 55 4.61 -9.25 3.61
CA ALA A 55 4.54 -10.28 2.57
C ALA A 55 3.13 -10.39 1.97
N ARG A 56 2.09 -10.22 2.78
CA ARG A 56 0.69 -10.19 2.33
C ARG A 56 0.42 -8.99 1.42
N TRP A 57 0.89 -7.79 1.78
CA TRP A 57 0.76 -6.60 0.94
C TRP A 57 1.54 -6.69 -0.36
N GLU A 58 2.75 -7.26 -0.33
CA GLU A 58 3.55 -7.56 -1.51
C GLU A 58 2.79 -8.52 -2.45
N LYS A 59 2.22 -9.61 -1.88
CA LYS A 59 1.39 -10.57 -2.64
C LYS A 59 0.18 -9.90 -3.29
N TYR A 60 -0.55 -9.08 -2.56
CA TYR A 60 -1.71 -8.37 -3.09
C TYR A 60 -1.34 -7.35 -4.17
N ALA A 61 -0.24 -6.64 -4.02
CA ALA A 61 0.23 -5.69 -5.03
C ALA A 61 0.67 -6.39 -6.32
N TYR A 62 1.42 -7.48 -6.18
CA TYR A 62 1.84 -8.32 -7.31
C TYR A 62 0.62 -8.87 -8.06
N GLY A 63 -0.29 -9.55 -7.37
CA GLY A 63 -1.48 -10.14 -7.98
C GLY A 63 -2.45 -9.11 -8.57
N SER A 64 -2.61 -7.95 -7.94
CA SER A 64 -3.40 -6.85 -8.52
C SER A 64 -2.77 -6.31 -9.80
N SER A 65 -1.43 -6.25 -9.86
CA SER A 65 -0.70 -5.85 -11.06
C SER A 65 -0.83 -6.91 -12.17
N GLU A 66 -0.76 -8.19 -11.83
CA GLU A 66 -0.93 -9.31 -12.74
C GLU A 66 -2.33 -9.35 -13.40
N LEU A 67 -3.37 -9.01 -12.64
CA LEU A 67 -4.72 -8.92 -13.17
C LEU A 67 -4.94 -7.73 -14.11
N LEU A 68 -4.26 -6.62 -13.85
CA LEU A 68 -4.44 -5.38 -14.62
C LEU A 68 -3.55 -5.34 -15.86
N PHE A 69 -2.25 -5.61 -15.70
CA PHE A 69 -1.26 -5.43 -16.76
C PHE A 69 -0.60 -6.74 -17.18
N HIS A 70 -0.26 -6.81 -18.45
CA HIS A 70 0.74 -7.75 -18.92
C HIS A 70 2.15 -7.28 -18.50
N PRO A 71 3.11 -8.19 -18.32
CA PRO A 71 4.53 -7.81 -18.20
C PRO A 71 4.99 -6.93 -19.36
N VAL A 72 5.89 -5.99 -19.09
CA VAL A 72 6.29 -4.92 -20.02
C VAL A 72 6.75 -5.47 -21.37
N ARG A 73 7.42 -6.62 -21.40
CA ARG A 73 7.91 -7.25 -22.67
C ARG A 73 6.80 -7.55 -23.66
N PHE A 74 5.56 -7.75 -23.19
CA PHE A 74 4.42 -8.09 -24.06
C PHE A 74 3.63 -6.86 -24.53
N TRP A 75 3.90 -5.68 -24.02
CA TRP A 75 3.09 -4.48 -24.32
C TRP A 75 3.04 -4.13 -25.80
N LEU A 76 4.16 -4.33 -26.52
CA LEU A 76 4.22 -4.06 -27.97
C LEU A 76 3.39 -5.07 -28.79
N PHE A 77 3.18 -6.29 -28.29
CA PHE A 77 2.53 -7.36 -29.05
C PHE A 77 1.09 -7.63 -28.60
N ARG A 78 0.81 -7.55 -27.29
CA ARG A 78 -0.48 -7.88 -26.69
C ARG A 78 -1.20 -6.66 -26.10
N GLY A 79 -0.53 -5.50 -26.05
CA GLY A 79 -0.98 -4.31 -25.33
C GLY A 79 -0.73 -4.41 -23.82
N PRO A 80 -0.86 -3.29 -23.10
CA PRO A 80 -0.54 -3.26 -21.66
C PRO A 80 -1.61 -3.96 -20.81
N ILE A 81 -2.88 -3.87 -21.16
CA ILE A 81 -4.00 -4.33 -20.32
C ILE A 81 -4.36 -5.76 -20.62
N THR A 82 -4.56 -6.57 -19.57
CA THR A 82 -4.98 -7.98 -19.70
C THR A 82 -6.37 -8.13 -20.36
N PRO A 83 -6.62 -9.21 -21.10
CA PRO A 83 -7.92 -9.46 -21.72
C PRO A 83 -9.08 -9.50 -20.73
N LEU A 84 -8.86 -10.11 -19.54
CA LEU A 84 -9.86 -10.20 -18.49
C LEU A 84 -10.24 -8.81 -17.97
N PHE A 85 -9.26 -7.98 -17.62
CA PHE A 85 -9.51 -6.64 -17.11
C PHE A 85 -10.13 -5.73 -18.19
N ARG A 86 -9.69 -5.85 -19.44
CA ARG A 86 -10.32 -5.17 -20.56
C ARG A 86 -11.80 -5.55 -20.72
N SER A 87 -12.12 -6.84 -20.63
CA SER A 87 -13.50 -7.34 -20.68
C SER A 87 -14.32 -6.83 -19.50
N PHE A 88 -13.74 -6.78 -18.30
CA PHE A 88 -14.37 -6.20 -17.11
C PHE A 88 -14.72 -4.72 -17.30
N ILE A 89 -13.82 -3.91 -17.85
CA ILE A 89 -14.08 -2.49 -18.11
C ILE A 89 -15.13 -2.28 -19.19
N LEU A 90 -15.10 -3.06 -20.27
CA LEU A 90 -15.95 -2.83 -21.43
C LEU A 90 -17.37 -3.40 -21.28
N THR A 91 -17.57 -4.44 -20.46
CA THR A 91 -18.90 -5.06 -20.31
C THR A 91 -19.93 -4.07 -19.76
N SER A 92 -21.13 -4.08 -20.36
CA SER A 92 -22.27 -3.30 -19.86
C SER A 92 -23.00 -3.96 -18.67
N ARG A 93 -22.70 -5.23 -18.39
CA ARG A 93 -23.35 -6.01 -17.32
C ARG A 93 -22.99 -5.54 -15.93
N ILE A 94 -21.85 -4.85 -15.78
CA ILE A 94 -21.32 -4.39 -14.49
C ILE A 94 -21.59 -2.89 -14.34
N PRO A 95 -22.28 -2.44 -13.28
CA PRO A 95 -22.51 -1.03 -13.01
C PRO A 95 -21.20 -0.23 -12.87
N LEU A 96 -21.19 1.01 -13.37
CA LEU A 96 -20.03 1.88 -13.35
C LEU A 96 -19.44 2.06 -11.93
N ALA A 97 -20.28 2.20 -10.91
CA ALA A 97 -19.84 2.32 -9.54
C ALA A 97 -18.95 1.15 -9.08
N LYS A 98 -19.31 -0.09 -9.44
CA LYS A 98 -18.49 -1.28 -9.11
C LYS A 98 -17.16 -1.27 -9.86
N LYS A 99 -17.15 -0.86 -11.14
CA LYS A 99 -15.91 -0.71 -11.92
C LYS A 99 -14.98 0.30 -11.28
N VAL A 100 -15.50 1.48 -10.91
CA VAL A 100 -14.74 2.53 -10.24
C VAL A 100 -14.16 2.02 -8.92
N THR A 101 -14.95 1.30 -8.11
CA THR A 101 -14.47 0.73 -6.83
C THR A 101 -13.31 -0.24 -7.04
N ILE A 102 -13.40 -1.14 -8.00
CA ILE A 102 -12.32 -2.11 -8.29
C ILE A 102 -11.08 -1.40 -8.85
N CYS A 103 -11.26 -0.45 -9.77
CA CYS A 103 -10.15 0.35 -10.28
C CYS A 103 -9.46 1.16 -9.16
N ALA A 104 -10.24 1.75 -8.25
CA ALA A 104 -9.72 2.47 -7.10
C ALA A 104 -8.95 1.55 -6.15
N TYR A 105 -9.47 0.34 -5.90
CA TYR A 105 -8.78 -0.66 -5.08
C TYR A 105 -7.41 -1.03 -5.66
N ILE A 106 -7.35 -1.39 -6.94
CA ILE A 106 -6.08 -1.69 -7.62
C ILE A 106 -5.18 -0.44 -7.65
N GLY A 107 -5.75 0.72 -7.96
CA GLY A 107 -5.05 2.01 -7.99
C GLY A 107 -4.40 2.38 -6.67
N THR A 108 -4.93 1.91 -5.54
CA THR A 108 -4.35 2.15 -4.21
C THR A 108 -2.94 1.56 -4.10
N TYR A 109 -2.70 0.35 -4.64
CA TYR A 109 -1.36 -0.25 -4.63
C TYR A 109 -0.36 0.55 -5.46
N TYR A 110 -0.78 1.05 -6.63
CA TYR A 110 0.06 1.93 -7.45
C TYR A 110 0.32 3.28 -6.78
N ALA A 111 -0.68 3.86 -6.11
CA ALA A 111 -0.51 5.10 -5.36
C ALA A 111 0.49 4.94 -4.20
N ILE A 112 0.38 3.85 -3.43
CA ILE A 112 1.32 3.52 -2.37
C ILE A 112 2.72 3.28 -2.95
N ALA A 113 2.82 2.49 -4.01
CA ALA A 113 4.09 2.21 -4.69
C ALA A 113 4.78 3.47 -5.19
N ALA A 114 4.04 4.42 -5.75
CA ALA A 114 4.58 5.66 -6.29
C ALA A 114 5.00 6.67 -5.20
N ALA A 115 4.55 6.52 -3.96
CA ALA A 115 4.69 7.54 -2.92
C ALA A 115 6.13 7.97 -2.67
N TRP A 116 7.08 7.02 -2.56
CA TRP A 116 8.49 7.34 -2.32
C TRP A 116 9.15 8.08 -3.49
N ILE A 117 8.83 7.71 -4.73
CA ILE A 117 9.33 8.40 -5.93
C ILE A 117 8.72 9.80 -6.02
N LEU A 118 7.41 9.91 -5.82
CA LEU A 118 6.72 11.21 -5.89
C LEU A 118 7.19 12.16 -4.80
N CYS A 119 7.52 11.67 -3.60
CA CYS A 119 8.12 12.50 -2.56
C CYS A 119 9.52 13.00 -2.94
N LEU A 120 10.36 12.18 -3.59
CA LEU A 120 11.66 12.60 -4.11
C LEU A 120 11.51 13.62 -5.25
N VAL A 121 10.61 13.38 -6.19
CA VAL A 121 10.32 14.31 -7.29
C VAL A 121 9.82 15.64 -6.72
N ASN A 122 8.88 15.60 -5.77
CA ASN A 122 8.40 16.80 -5.09
C ASN A 122 9.54 17.55 -4.37
N TYR A 123 10.43 16.84 -3.70
CA TYR A 123 11.57 17.45 -3.00
C TYR A 123 12.40 18.33 -3.94
N PHE A 124 12.76 17.82 -5.12
CA PHE A 124 13.56 18.57 -6.09
C PHE A 124 12.76 19.64 -6.83
N ILE A 125 11.60 19.28 -7.37
CA ILE A 125 10.79 20.22 -8.19
C ILE A 125 10.33 21.38 -7.32
N THR A 126 9.71 21.11 -6.19
CA THR A 126 9.23 22.15 -5.28
C THR A 126 10.39 22.93 -4.66
N GLY A 127 11.50 22.26 -4.33
CA GLY A 127 12.64 22.88 -3.71
C GLY A 127 13.42 23.84 -4.62
N TRP A 128 13.63 23.46 -5.87
CA TRP A 128 14.41 24.27 -6.81
C TRP A 128 13.61 25.31 -7.57
N PHE A 129 12.32 25.07 -7.80
CA PHE A 129 11.44 25.98 -8.54
C PHE A 129 10.53 26.82 -7.63
N TYR A 130 10.79 26.81 -6.32
CA TYR A 130 10.14 27.71 -5.38
C TYR A 130 10.35 29.19 -5.78
N GLY A 131 9.26 29.95 -5.77
CA GLY A 131 9.28 31.35 -6.21
C GLY A 131 8.90 31.57 -7.69
N LEU A 132 8.92 30.53 -8.53
CA LEU A 132 8.42 30.58 -9.90
C LEU A 132 6.93 30.23 -9.99
N TYR A 133 6.45 29.37 -9.09
CA TYR A 133 5.10 28.80 -9.09
C TYR A 133 4.46 28.79 -7.70
N ASP A 134 4.56 29.89 -6.95
CA ASP A 134 4.09 29.98 -5.56
C ASP A 134 2.63 29.54 -5.40
N LYS A 135 1.74 29.97 -6.31
CA LYS A 135 0.33 29.59 -6.27
C LYS A 135 0.13 28.08 -6.41
N TYR A 136 0.90 27.44 -7.28
CA TYR A 136 0.82 25.99 -7.49
C TYR A 136 1.16 25.21 -6.21
N TYR A 137 2.18 25.62 -5.46
CA TYR A 137 2.57 24.95 -4.23
C TYR A 137 1.54 25.08 -3.12
N LEU A 138 0.98 26.26 -2.95
CA LEU A 138 -0.09 26.49 -1.98
C LEU A 138 -1.34 25.65 -2.32
N ASP A 139 -1.74 25.61 -3.59
CA ASP A 139 -2.87 24.81 -4.05
C ASP A 139 -2.59 23.29 -3.88
N SER A 140 -1.40 22.83 -4.19
CA SER A 140 -1.00 21.42 -4.01
C SER A 140 -1.01 21.00 -2.54
N PHE A 141 -0.55 21.84 -1.62
CA PHE A 141 -0.62 21.58 -0.20
C PHE A 141 -2.05 21.59 0.32
N ALA A 142 -2.88 22.51 -0.16
CA ALA A 142 -4.32 22.56 0.17
C ALA A 142 -5.03 21.28 -0.30
N ILE A 143 -4.71 20.80 -1.51
CA ILE A 143 -5.21 19.51 -2.03
C ILE A 143 -4.76 18.35 -1.12
N TYR A 144 -3.47 18.28 -0.76
CA TYR A 144 -2.96 17.25 0.14
C TYR A 144 -3.68 17.25 1.49
N VAL A 145 -3.83 18.40 2.14
CA VAL A 145 -4.56 18.54 3.41
C VAL A 145 -6.02 18.12 3.23
N SER A 146 -6.67 18.52 2.14
CA SER A 146 -8.05 18.14 1.84
C SER A 146 -8.21 16.63 1.69
N ILE A 147 -7.27 15.95 1.02
CA ILE A 147 -7.26 14.49 0.89
C ILE A 147 -7.12 13.84 2.28
N VAL A 148 -6.18 14.31 3.10
CA VAL A 148 -5.99 13.79 4.46
C VAL A 148 -7.25 13.98 5.31
N VAL A 149 -7.88 15.15 5.28
CA VAL A 149 -9.12 15.43 6.02
C VAL A 149 -10.26 14.54 5.54
N VAL A 150 -10.44 14.40 4.22
CA VAL A 150 -11.53 13.60 3.66
C VAL A 150 -11.33 12.11 3.98
N PHE A 151 -10.18 11.55 3.69
CA PHE A 151 -9.99 10.09 3.84
C PHE A 151 -9.74 9.68 5.29
N ASN A 152 -8.92 10.40 6.04
CA ASN A 152 -8.68 10.05 7.45
C ASN A 152 -9.75 10.65 8.39
N GLY A 153 -10.26 11.85 8.12
CA GLY A 153 -11.29 12.45 8.95
C GLY A 153 -12.67 11.86 8.68
N LEU A 154 -13.23 12.10 7.50
CA LEU A 154 -14.58 11.66 7.17
C LEU A 154 -14.70 10.14 7.04
N GLY A 155 -13.66 9.45 6.55
CA GLY A 155 -13.62 8.00 6.48
C GLY A 155 -13.71 7.35 7.86
N ASN A 156 -12.94 7.85 8.84
CA ASN A 156 -13.02 7.38 10.22
C ASN A 156 -14.36 7.71 10.90
N LEU A 157 -14.94 8.87 10.60
CA LEU A 157 -16.28 9.23 11.09
C LEU A 157 -17.36 8.31 10.50
N ALA A 158 -17.28 8.00 9.19
CA ALA A 158 -18.20 7.07 8.54
C ALA A 158 -18.11 5.66 9.16
N LEU A 159 -16.90 5.17 9.42
CA LEU A 159 -16.67 3.89 10.10
C LEU A 159 -17.21 3.90 11.53
N ALA A 160 -16.99 4.99 12.28
CA ALA A 160 -17.54 5.14 13.63
C ALA A 160 -19.07 5.15 13.62
N ALA A 161 -19.70 5.86 12.67
CA ALA A 161 -21.14 5.86 12.50
C ALA A 161 -21.69 4.48 12.15
N LEU A 162 -20.97 3.71 11.31
CA LEU A 162 -21.35 2.33 10.98
C LEU A 162 -21.30 1.43 12.23
N ARG A 163 -20.22 1.46 13.01
CA ARG A 163 -20.06 0.69 14.25
C ARG A 163 -21.13 1.05 15.28
N TYR A 164 -21.50 2.33 15.37
CA TYR A 164 -22.60 2.79 16.24
C TYR A 164 -23.96 2.23 15.76
N ARG A 165 -24.25 2.35 14.46
CA ARG A 165 -25.53 1.84 13.90
C ARG A 165 -25.68 0.33 13.96
N THR A 166 -24.58 -0.39 13.93
CA THR A 166 -24.54 -1.87 14.08
C THR A 166 -24.46 -2.32 15.53
N HIS A 167 -24.60 -1.40 16.49
CA HIS A 167 -24.56 -1.67 17.95
C HIS A 167 -23.25 -2.33 18.45
N GLN A 168 -22.14 -2.12 17.76
CA GLN A 168 -20.84 -2.66 18.15
C GLN A 168 -20.15 -1.80 19.22
N ALA A 169 -20.37 -0.47 19.20
CA ALA A 169 -19.78 0.46 20.15
C ALA A 169 -20.60 1.75 20.26
N SER A 170 -20.42 2.51 21.35
CA SER A 170 -20.95 3.88 21.40
C SER A 170 -20.21 4.78 20.39
N LEU A 171 -20.88 5.82 19.89
CA LEU A 171 -20.31 6.69 18.86
C LEU A 171 -18.97 7.31 19.28
N LEU A 172 -18.89 7.84 20.49
CA LEU A 172 -17.66 8.45 21.01
C LEU A 172 -16.54 7.42 21.14
N HIS A 173 -16.83 6.24 21.67
CA HIS A 173 -15.84 5.17 21.77
C HIS A 173 -15.33 4.73 20.40
N ALA A 174 -16.22 4.59 19.42
CA ALA A 174 -15.85 4.23 18.05
C ALA A 174 -14.98 5.30 17.39
N ILE A 175 -15.26 6.59 17.61
CA ILE A 175 -14.43 7.70 17.10
C ILE A 175 -13.03 7.66 17.72
N VAL A 176 -12.93 7.59 19.03
CA VAL A 176 -11.65 7.55 19.75
C VAL A 176 -10.84 6.33 19.32
N ASP A 177 -11.49 5.18 19.22
CA ASP A 177 -10.87 3.93 18.77
C ASP A 177 -10.30 4.04 17.36
N ASN A 178 -11.02 4.64 16.43
CA ASN A 178 -10.53 4.81 15.06
C ASN A 178 -9.36 5.80 14.99
N ILE A 179 -9.46 6.94 15.68
CA ILE A 179 -8.43 7.99 15.64
C ILE A 179 -7.11 7.51 16.24
N LYS A 180 -7.13 6.72 17.32
CA LYS A 180 -5.89 6.21 17.94
C LYS A 180 -5.03 5.37 17.00
N TRP A 181 -5.65 4.73 15.98
CA TRP A 181 -4.92 3.91 15.01
C TRP A 181 -4.37 4.68 13.82
N VAL A 182 -4.78 5.95 13.61
CA VAL A 182 -4.32 6.77 12.48
C VAL A 182 -2.80 6.89 12.41
N PRO A 183 -2.05 7.16 13.52
CA PRO A 183 -0.59 7.22 13.46
C PRO A 183 0.04 5.90 13.01
N MET A 184 -0.47 4.77 13.49
CA MET A 184 0.04 3.44 13.13
C MET A 184 -0.22 3.14 11.65
N PHE A 185 -1.40 3.46 11.14
CA PHE A 185 -1.70 3.33 9.70
C PHE A 185 -0.84 4.25 8.84
N THR A 186 -0.53 5.46 9.31
CA THR A 186 0.35 6.38 8.60
C THR A 186 1.77 5.81 8.48
N ILE A 187 2.31 5.27 9.57
CA ILE A 187 3.62 4.60 9.58
C ILE A 187 3.60 3.37 8.68
N PHE A 188 2.56 2.56 8.77
CA PHE A 188 2.46 1.34 7.98
C PHE A 188 2.37 1.67 6.49
N LEU A 189 1.38 2.43 6.06
CA LEU A 189 1.15 2.74 4.64
C LEU A 189 2.30 3.57 4.02
N GLY A 190 2.89 4.48 4.80
CA GLY A 190 4.10 5.22 4.38
C GLY A 190 5.33 4.33 4.29
N GLY A 191 5.46 3.36 5.20
CA GLY A 191 6.63 2.48 5.31
C GLY A 191 6.65 1.30 4.35
N ILE A 192 5.52 0.93 3.72
CA ILE A 192 5.47 -0.21 2.78
C ILE A 192 5.71 0.19 1.33
N SER A 193 5.83 1.48 1.00
CA SER A 193 5.83 1.93 -0.40
C SER A 193 6.96 1.34 -1.24
N LEU A 194 8.17 1.18 -0.70
CA LEU A 194 9.29 0.52 -1.39
C LEU A 194 8.99 -0.96 -1.68
N HIS A 195 8.39 -1.66 -0.73
CA HIS A 195 8.08 -3.08 -0.85
C HIS A 195 6.95 -3.32 -1.87
N VAL A 196 5.92 -2.50 -1.83
CA VAL A 196 4.83 -2.54 -2.82
C VAL A 196 5.34 -2.18 -4.22
N SER A 197 6.23 -1.17 -4.35
CA SER A 197 6.94 -0.87 -5.60
C SER A 197 7.71 -2.08 -6.12
N GLN A 198 8.49 -2.73 -5.25
CA GLN A 198 9.26 -3.91 -5.63
C GLN A 198 8.35 -5.01 -6.16
N ALA A 199 7.24 -5.30 -5.47
CA ALA A 199 6.31 -6.34 -5.90
C ALA A 199 5.70 -6.05 -7.30
N ILE A 200 5.27 -4.81 -7.54
CA ILE A 200 4.75 -4.40 -8.84
C ILE A 200 5.83 -4.49 -9.92
N LEU A 201 7.05 -4.04 -9.64
CA LEU A 201 8.16 -4.11 -10.60
C LEU A 201 8.58 -5.56 -10.87
N CYS A 202 8.59 -6.43 -9.85
CA CYS A 202 8.84 -7.86 -10.05
C CYS A 202 7.83 -8.47 -11.03
N HIS A 203 6.54 -8.19 -10.88
CA HIS A 203 5.55 -8.62 -11.87
C HIS A 203 5.82 -8.00 -13.26
N MET A 204 6.05 -6.69 -13.36
CA MET A 204 6.26 -6.01 -14.64
C MET A 204 7.47 -6.55 -15.42
N PHE A 205 8.52 -7.00 -14.72
CA PHE A 205 9.75 -7.54 -15.32
C PHE A 205 9.87 -9.06 -15.23
N GLU A 206 8.79 -9.77 -14.81
CA GLU A 206 8.76 -11.22 -14.68
C GLU A 206 9.86 -11.78 -13.78
N ILE A 207 10.07 -11.13 -12.66
CA ILE A 207 10.95 -11.60 -11.59
C ILE A 207 10.09 -12.38 -10.60
N ASP A 208 10.39 -13.66 -10.45
CA ASP A 208 9.63 -14.52 -9.53
C ASP A 208 9.83 -14.08 -8.09
N MET A 209 8.72 -14.02 -7.35
CA MET A 209 8.71 -13.78 -5.91
C MET A 209 8.27 -15.05 -5.18
N VAL A 210 8.95 -15.35 -4.08
CA VAL A 210 8.59 -16.49 -3.23
C VAL A 210 7.62 -16.04 -2.15
N TRP A 211 6.46 -16.65 -2.13
CA TRP A 211 5.40 -16.37 -1.15
C TRP A 211 5.52 -17.33 0.04
N GLY A 212 5.77 -16.78 1.23
CA GLY A 212 5.75 -17.56 2.46
C GLY A 212 4.33 -17.81 2.96
N ALA A 213 4.14 -18.91 3.72
CA ALA A 213 2.92 -19.10 4.48
C ALA A 213 2.89 -18.13 5.66
N THR A 214 1.68 -17.60 5.97
CA THR A 214 1.48 -16.76 7.16
C THR A 214 1.73 -17.58 8.43
N ALA A 215 2.51 -17.06 9.36
CA ALA A 215 2.73 -17.69 10.65
C ALA A 215 1.40 -17.84 11.41
N LYS A 216 1.13 -19.04 11.93
CA LYS A 216 -0.09 -19.33 12.68
C LYS A 216 0.05 -19.12 14.19
N GLU A 217 1.29 -19.06 14.67
CA GLU A 217 1.66 -18.89 16.07
C GLU A 217 2.76 -17.85 16.20
N ILE A 218 2.72 -17.08 17.29
CA ILE A 218 3.78 -16.12 17.61
C ILE A 218 4.95 -16.90 18.19
N GLU A 219 6.06 -16.94 17.46
CA GLU A 219 7.32 -17.40 18.00
C GLU A 219 7.85 -16.40 19.03
N THR A 220 8.25 -16.88 20.20
CA THR A 220 8.95 -16.03 21.18
C THR A 220 10.35 -15.75 20.68
N VAL A 221 10.57 -14.56 20.16
CA VAL A 221 11.88 -14.14 19.66
C VAL A 221 12.50 -13.17 20.66
N HIS A 222 13.79 -13.39 20.97
CA HIS A 222 14.54 -12.48 21.82
C HIS A 222 14.96 -11.22 21.06
N PHE A 223 15.06 -10.09 21.77
CA PHE A 223 15.36 -8.77 21.21
C PHE A 223 16.62 -8.74 20.33
N GLY A 224 17.74 -9.28 20.80
CA GLY A 224 19.02 -9.23 20.09
C GLY A 224 18.99 -9.91 18.70
N PRO A 225 18.58 -11.20 18.60
CA PRO A 225 18.39 -11.88 17.31
C PRO A 225 17.41 -11.17 16.38
N GLU A 226 16.34 -10.57 16.93
CA GLU A 226 15.33 -9.89 16.13
C GLU A 226 15.86 -8.59 15.51
N VAL A 227 16.66 -7.81 16.23
CA VAL A 227 17.35 -6.63 15.67
C VAL A 227 18.23 -7.02 14.49
N MET A 228 18.99 -8.10 14.59
CA MET A 228 19.83 -8.60 13.49
C MET A 228 19.01 -9.06 12.30
N ARG A 229 17.85 -9.69 12.53
CA ARG A 229 16.91 -10.10 11.50
C ARG A 229 16.35 -8.90 10.75
N ILE A 230 15.94 -7.85 11.47
CA ILE A 230 15.44 -6.59 10.91
C ILE A 230 16.51 -5.91 10.06
N LEU A 231 17.73 -5.73 10.59
CA LEU A 231 18.82 -5.11 9.85
C LEU A 231 19.15 -5.83 8.55
N ARG A 232 19.06 -7.15 8.54
CA ARG A 232 19.30 -7.96 7.35
C ARG A 232 18.16 -7.86 6.35
N LYS A 233 16.90 -7.97 6.80
CA LYS A 233 15.71 -7.96 5.93
C LYS A 233 15.43 -6.58 5.35
N PHE A 234 15.57 -5.52 6.16
CA PHE A 234 15.27 -4.14 5.77
C PHE A 234 16.51 -3.31 5.37
N LYS A 235 17.66 -3.97 5.07
CA LYS A 235 18.90 -3.28 4.74
C LYS A 235 18.75 -2.22 3.63
N TRP A 236 18.04 -2.53 2.56
CA TRP A 236 17.81 -1.58 1.45
C TRP A 236 16.87 -0.44 1.82
N THR A 237 15.89 -0.72 2.67
CA THR A 237 15.01 0.30 3.24
C THR A 237 15.82 1.27 4.11
N PHE A 238 16.70 0.76 4.97
CA PHE A 238 17.59 1.61 5.77
C PHE A 238 18.60 2.39 4.93
N CYS A 239 19.17 1.77 3.89
CA CYS A 239 20.04 2.49 2.94
C CYS A 239 19.29 3.66 2.26
N TYR A 240 18.06 3.42 1.83
CA TYR A 240 17.19 4.48 1.29
C TYR A 240 16.95 5.59 2.31
N CYS A 241 16.60 5.26 3.55
CA CYS A 241 16.37 6.23 4.62
C CYS A 241 17.62 7.09 4.89
N ILE A 242 18.78 6.45 4.98
CA ILE A 242 20.06 7.14 5.19
C ILE A 242 20.38 8.05 4.00
N ALA A 243 20.24 7.56 2.78
CA ALA A 243 20.50 8.33 1.56
C ALA A 243 19.60 9.56 1.45
N CYS A 244 18.29 9.41 1.69
CA CYS A 244 17.34 10.52 1.67
C CYS A 244 17.59 11.52 2.81
N SER A 245 17.94 11.04 4.00
CA SER A 245 18.29 11.91 5.14
C SER A 245 19.56 12.70 4.83
N ALA A 246 20.59 12.05 4.30
CA ALA A 246 21.83 12.73 3.87
C ALA A 246 21.54 13.74 2.75
N LEU A 247 20.70 13.38 1.78
CA LEU A 247 20.28 14.29 0.71
C LEU A 247 19.60 15.54 1.26
N MET A 248 18.66 15.40 2.20
CA MET A 248 17.98 16.53 2.83
C MET A 248 18.96 17.42 3.63
N ILE A 249 19.87 16.82 4.38
CA ILE A 249 20.90 17.56 5.13
C ILE A 249 21.83 18.30 4.16
N CYS A 250 22.32 17.62 3.12
CA CYS A 250 23.14 18.25 2.10
C CYS A 250 22.41 19.36 1.35
N GLY A 251 21.13 19.15 1.04
CA GLY A 251 20.28 20.14 0.39
C GLY A 251 20.15 21.44 1.18
N VAL A 252 20.12 21.36 2.50
CA VAL A 252 20.02 22.53 3.37
C VAL A 252 21.37 23.20 3.61
N TYR A 253 22.43 22.42 3.91
CA TYR A 253 23.68 22.95 4.45
C TYR A 253 24.86 22.94 3.48
N VAL A 254 24.92 21.96 2.56
CA VAL A 254 26.09 21.72 1.70
C VAL A 254 25.93 22.29 0.31
N PHE A 255 24.73 22.25 -0.26
CA PHE A 255 24.49 22.72 -1.62
C PHE A 255 24.82 24.22 -1.76
N PRO A 256 25.33 24.65 -2.93
CA PRO A 256 25.51 26.07 -3.24
C PRO A 256 24.21 26.85 -3.00
N TYR A 257 24.32 28.11 -2.61
CA TYR A 257 23.17 28.94 -2.21
C TYR A 257 21.98 28.88 -3.20
N ALA A 258 22.26 28.93 -4.50
CA ALA A 258 21.25 28.85 -5.56
C ALA A 258 20.53 27.48 -5.68
N TRP A 259 21.08 26.43 -5.06
CA TRP A 259 20.55 25.05 -5.13
C TRP A 259 20.05 24.55 -3.79
N ARG A 260 20.10 25.39 -2.76
CA ARG A 260 19.61 25.00 -1.41
C ARG A 260 18.13 24.75 -1.42
N ILE A 261 17.74 23.68 -0.75
CA ILE A 261 16.35 23.31 -0.59
C ILE A 261 16.00 23.44 0.89
N THR A 262 15.32 24.54 1.23
CA THR A 262 14.92 24.87 2.62
C THR A 262 13.41 25.00 2.78
N PHE A 263 12.68 24.83 1.69
CA PHE A 263 11.25 25.06 1.66
C PHE A 263 10.48 23.91 2.32
N PHE A 264 9.62 24.24 3.30
CA PHE A 264 8.90 23.25 4.11
C PHE A 264 8.10 22.24 3.29
N PHE A 265 7.35 22.69 2.27
CA PHE A 265 6.50 21.82 1.46
C PHE A 265 7.27 20.87 0.54
N SER A 266 8.55 21.12 0.29
CA SER A 266 9.41 20.18 -0.40
C SER A 266 9.98 19.12 0.55
N ILE A 267 10.34 19.52 1.77
CA ILE A 267 11.01 18.64 2.75
C ILE A 267 10.01 17.74 3.48
N TYR A 268 8.87 18.28 3.91
CA TYR A 268 7.92 17.61 4.77
C TYR A 268 7.43 16.24 4.23
N PRO A 269 6.99 16.10 2.96
CA PRO A 269 6.54 14.80 2.45
C PRO A 269 7.65 13.74 2.45
N LEU A 270 8.88 14.14 2.11
CA LEU A 270 10.03 13.24 2.11
C LEU A 270 10.42 12.82 3.54
N VAL A 271 10.35 13.72 4.51
CA VAL A 271 10.56 13.39 5.93
C VAL A 271 9.54 12.37 6.40
N VAL A 272 8.26 12.57 6.11
CA VAL A 272 7.19 11.64 6.53
C VAL A 272 7.43 10.25 5.97
N ILE A 273 7.74 10.13 4.66
CA ILE A 273 7.94 8.82 4.04
C ILE A 273 9.20 8.12 4.59
N VAL A 274 10.30 8.86 4.78
CA VAL A 274 11.55 8.34 5.34
C VAL A 274 11.35 7.87 6.79
N LEU A 275 10.70 8.67 7.62
CA LEU A 275 10.39 8.29 9.00
C LEU A 275 9.48 7.07 9.05
N SER A 276 8.47 6.98 8.18
CA SER A 276 7.58 5.82 8.10
C SER A 276 8.35 4.54 7.73
N HIS A 277 9.25 4.60 6.74
CA HIS A 277 10.08 3.46 6.37
C HIS A 277 11.05 3.02 7.47
N PHE A 278 11.62 3.98 8.20
CA PHE A 278 12.51 3.69 9.31
C PHE A 278 11.74 3.10 10.50
N ALA A 279 10.56 3.65 10.81
CA ALA A 279 9.76 3.27 11.95
C ALA A 279 9.04 1.92 11.77
N LEU A 280 8.62 1.59 10.54
CA LEU A 280 7.83 0.39 10.26
C LEU A 280 8.40 -0.89 10.88
N PRO A 281 9.66 -1.30 10.62
CA PRO A 281 10.20 -2.55 11.13
C PRO A 281 10.46 -2.54 12.65
N VAL A 282 10.47 -1.37 13.27
CA VAL A 282 10.75 -1.20 14.69
C VAL A 282 9.45 -1.09 15.49
N LEU A 283 8.59 -0.14 15.14
CA LEU A 283 7.38 0.16 15.91
C LEU A 283 6.24 -0.85 15.70
N LEU A 284 6.24 -1.58 14.59
CA LEU A 284 5.23 -2.61 14.32
C LEU A 284 5.75 -4.03 14.57
N ASN A 285 6.88 -4.16 15.25
CA ASN A 285 7.45 -5.47 15.58
C ASN A 285 7.12 -5.80 17.05
N PRO A 286 6.26 -6.81 17.33
CA PRO A 286 5.89 -7.18 18.69
C PRO A 286 7.09 -7.54 19.57
N ALA A 287 8.08 -8.24 19.03
CA ALA A 287 9.26 -8.66 19.79
C ALA A 287 10.12 -7.48 20.29
N LEU A 288 10.22 -6.40 19.49
CA LEU A 288 10.90 -5.17 19.90
C LEU A 288 10.05 -4.35 20.86
N MET A 289 8.74 -4.30 20.64
CA MET A 289 7.83 -3.52 21.49
C MET A 289 7.68 -4.11 22.89
N MET A 290 7.73 -5.43 23.02
CA MET A 290 7.63 -6.12 24.32
C MET A 290 8.97 -6.16 25.08
N PHE A 291 10.07 -5.72 24.48
CA PHE A 291 11.41 -5.73 25.11
C PHE A 291 11.77 -7.10 25.72
N THR A 292 11.46 -8.18 25.04
CA THR A 292 11.80 -9.53 25.52
C THR A 292 13.30 -9.79 25.34
N TRP A 293 14.01 -9.90 26.46
CA TRP A 293 15.47 -10.13 26.53
C TRP A 293 15.81 -11.61 26.57
#